data_e7c7123df197be5786707a265750374e
#
_entry.id   e7c7123df197be5786707a265750374e
#
_cell.length_a   1.000
_cell.length_b   1.000
_cell.length_c   1.000
_cell.angle_alpha   90.00
_cell.angle_beta   90.00
_cell.angle_gamma   90.00
#
_symmetry.space_group_name_H-M   'P 1'
#
loop_
_entity.id
_entity.type
_entity.pdbx_description
1 polymer ?
#
loop_
_entity_poly.entity_id
_entity_poly.type
_entity_poly.pdbx_seq_one_letter_code
_entity_poly.pdbx_strand_id
1 'polypeptide(L)'
;MATLKVREEKFAEAFNKTIGDIVKRSNQTPRPEQYYENLDIAQIIELKKTLSTVNNIITLKAAQSFVWKLGIDLKVKEDIDAEINQQSGNENGYDIRWDADDFKFIAEVKCNIPADGDKFGPEQLKGIYKDIVSLSKGKSKAEGCNPDDYYKFMIFLNCDKINSAIDALKGKTPKSNNYNIKDTKLSDNEIKAIWGNLEVWDWNIQQLDRDKIYICVVDIQK
;
A
#
# COMPACT_ATOMS: atom_id res chain seq x y z
N MET A 1 -14.91 -19.22 -11.83
CA MET A 1 -14.24 -17.95 -12.22
C MET A 1 -15.10 -17.21 -13.22
N ALA A 2 -15.21 -15.88 -13.10
CA ALA A 2 -15.93 -15.08 -14.11
C ALA A 2 -15.20 -15.13 -15.45
N THR A 3 -15.94 -15.24 -16.55
CA THR A 3 -15.38 -15.21 -17.91
C THR A 3 -14.75 -13.85 -18.22
N LEU A 4 -13.88 -13.76 -19.23
CA LEU A 4 -13.30 -12.48 -19.67
C LEU A 4 -14.39 -11.45 -19.97
N LYS A 5 -15.44 -11.85 -20.68
CA LYS A 5 -16.59 -11.01 -21.01
C LYS A 5 -17.23 -10.37 -19.77
N VAL A 6 -17.52 -11.17 -18.74
CA VAL A 6 -18.12 -10.66 -17.49
C VAL A 6 -17.21 -9.67 -16.76
N ARG A 7 -15.87 -9.88 -16.81
CA ARG A 7 -14.91 -8.94 -16.22
C ARG A 7 -14.85 -7.62 -16.98
N GLU A 8 -14.90 -7.69 -18.31
CA GLU A 8 -14.88 -6.52 -19.17
C GLU A 8 -16.15 -5.69 -19.00
N GLU A 9 -17.33 -6.31 -18.98
CA GLU A 9 -18.61 -5.65 -18.71
C GLU A 9 -18.60 -4.91 -17.37
N LYS A 10 -18.14 -5.56 -16.29
CA LYS A 10 -18.03 -4.92 -14.96
C LYS A 10 -17.03 -3.75 -14.94
N PHE A 11 -15.92 -3.89 -15.66
CA PHE A 11 -14.93 -2.82 -15.77
C PHE A 11 -15.51 -1.63 -16.53
N ALA A 12 -16.16 -1.87 -17.68
CA ALA A 12 -16.80 -0.84 -18.50
C ALA A 12 -17.86 -0.07 -17.68
N GLU A 13 -18.71 -0.77 -16.96
CA GLU A 13 -19.72 -0.16 -16.07
C GLU A 13 -19.08 0.75 -15.01
N ALA A 14 -18.06 0.25 -14.29
CA ALA A 14 -17.37 1.02 -13.26
C ALA A 14 -16.62 2.22 -13.83
N PHE A 15 -15.97 2.06 -14.98
CA PHE A 15 -15.26 3.12 -15.70
C PHE A 15 -16.20 4.22 -16.15
N ASN A 16 -17.28 3.85 -16.86
CA ASN A 16 -18.28 4.80 -17.36
C ASN A 16 -18.92 5.61 -16.24
N LYS A 17 -19.27 4.95 -15.12
CA LYS A 17 -19.78 5.61 -13.92
C LYS A 17 -18.76 6.62 -13.35
N THR A 18 -17.50 6.21 -13.17
CA THR A 18 -16.45 7.06 -12.59
C THR A 18 -16.19 8.28 -13.47
N ILE A 19 -16.06 8.10 -14.79
CA ILE A 19 -15.87 9.21 -15.72
C ILE A 19 -17.09 10.12 -15.74
N GLY A 20 -18.31 9.56 -15.77
CA GLY A 20 -19.54 10.34 -15.68
C GLY A 20 -19.62 11.21 -14.42
N ASP A 21 -19.22 10.69 -13.28
CA ASP A 21 -19.18 11.45 -12.02
C ASP A 21 -18.10 12.55 -12.03
N ILE A 22 -16.94 12.31 -12.64
CA ILE A 22 -15.89 13.33 -12.82
C ILE A 22 -16.39 14.45 -13.72
N VAL A 23 -17.02 14.12 -14.85
CA VAL A 23 -17.58 15.10 -15.80
C VAL A 23 -18.66 15.95 -15.14
N LYS A 24 -19.58 15.34 -14.37
CA LYS A 24 -20.60 16.08 -13.61
C LYS A 24 -20.00 17.09 -12.62
N ARG A 25 -18.94 16.69 -11.90
CA ARG A 25 -18.25 17.58 -10.93
C ARG A 25 -17.52 18.74 -11.60
N SER A 26 -17.14 18.61 -12.86
CA SER A 26 -16.51 19.69 -13.63
C SER A 26 -17.50 20.68 -14.25
N ASN A 27 -18.81 20.63 -13.89
CA ASN A 27 -19.89 21.42 -14.46
C ASN A 27 -20.06 21.28 -15.99
N GLN A 28 -19.58 20.19 -16.55
CA GLN A 28 -19.80 19.83 -17.95
C GLN A 28 -21.03 18.94 -18.07
N THR A 29 -21.75 19.07 -19.18
CA THR A 29 -22.88 18.19 -19.47
C THR A 29 -22.34 16.77 -19.74
N PRO A 30 -22.74 15.75 -18.97
CA PRO A 30 -22.35 14.39 -19.22
C PRO A 30 -22.80 13.97 -20.61
N ARG A 31 -21.89 13.44 -21.43
CA ARG A 31 -22.30 12.72 -22.65
C ARG A 31 -22.86 11.36 -22.25
N PRO A 32 -23.70 10.74 -23.09
CA PRO A 32 -24.26 9.43 -22.75
C PRO A 32 -23.16 8.39 -22.48
N GLU A 33 -23.47 7.47 -21.63
CA GLU A 33 -22.76 6.55 -20.77
C GLU A 33 -21.99 5.43 -21.47
N GLN A 34 -21.19 5.73 -22.47
CA GLN A 34 -20.41 4.74 -23.24
C GLN A 34 -18.96 5.21 -23.45
N TYR A 35 -18.32 5.68 -22.38
CA TYR A 35 -16.93 6.17 -22.49
C TYR A 35 -15.95 5.06 -22.82
N TYR A 36 -16.12 3.87 -22.25
CA TYR A 36 -15.23 2.73 -22.46
C TYR A 36 -15.38 2.15 -23.84
N GLU A 37 -16.60 1.99 -24.33
CA GLU A 37 -16.93 1.41 -25.62
C GLU A 37 -16.40 2.26 -26.80
N ASN A 38 -16.13 3.52 -26.56
CA ASN A 38 -15.55 4.45 -27.53
C ASN A 38 -14.02 4.45 -27.54
N LEU A 39 -13.36 3.70 -26.65
CA LEU A 39 -11.89 3.60 -26.61
C LEU A 39 -11.40 2.53 -27.60
N ASP A 40 -10.42 2.90 -28.40
CA ASP A 40 -9.64 1.92 -29.16
C ASP A 40 -8.57 1.24 -28.27
N ILE A 41 -7.92 0.21 -28.79
CA ILE A 41 -6.93 -0.57 -28.05
C ILE A 41 -5.71 0.27 -27.64
N ALA A 42 -5.31 1.26 -28.42
CA ALA A 42 -4.20 2.15 -28.10
C ALA A 42 -4.55 3.06 -26.90
N GLN A 43 -5.78 3.58 -26.88
CA GLN A 43 -6.32 4.38 -25.79
C GLN A 43 -6.47 3.54 -24.51
N ILE A 44 -6.86 2.27 -24.58
CA ILE A 44 -6.92 1.35 -23.45
C ILE A 44 -5.50 1.09 -22.89
N ILE A 45 -4.50 0.92 -23.76
CA ILE A 45 -3.10 0.77 -23.33
C ILE A 45 -2.59 2.05 -22.63
N GLU A 46 -2.91 3.22 -23.17
CA GLU A 46 -2.53 4.50 -22.56
C GLU A 46 -3.24 4.73 -21.22
N LEU A 47 -4.52 4.38 -21.11
CA LEU A 47 -5.26 4.38 -19.86
C LEU A 47 -4.58 3.49 -18.81
N LYS A 48 -4.13 2.28 -19.18
CA LYS A 48 -3.39 1.40 -18.27
C LYS A 48 -2.11 2.05 -17.74
N LYS A 49 -1.34 2.73 -18.59
CA LYS A 49 -0.12 3.46 -18.19
C LYS A 49 -0.47 4.60 -17.24
N THR A 50 -1.49 5.38 -17.57
CA THR A 50 -1.99 6.49 -16.75
C THR A 50 -2.43 6.01 -15.37
N LEU A 51 -3.19 4.92 -15.27
CA LEU A 51 -3.60 4.32 -14.00
C LEU A 51 -2.40 3.83 -13.17
N SER A 52 -1.36 3.29 -13.81
CA SER A 52 -0.12 2.92 -13.13
C SER A 52 0.58 4.15 -12.53
N THR A 53 0.63 5.24 -13.28
CA THR A 53 1.19 6.51 -12.78
C THR A 53 0.37 7.09 -11.62
N VAL A 54 -0.96 7.03 -11.71
CA VAL A 54 -1.86 7.46 -10.63
C VAL A 54 -1.61 6.65 -9.37
N ASN A 55 -1.44 5.32 -9.47
CA ASN A 55 -1.11 4.47 -8.32
C ASN A 55 0.21 4.90 -7.65
N ASN A 56 1.24 5.20 -8.44
CA ASN A 56 2.51 5.69 -7.89
C ASN A 56 2.34 7.02 -7.16
N ILE A 57 1.59 7.98 -7.74
CA ILE A 57 1.29 9.26 -7.10
C ILE A 57 0.54 9.06 -5.78
N ILE A 58 -0.45 8.18 -5.76
CA ILE A 58 -1.21 7.86 -4.54
C ILE A 58 -0.29 7.27 -3.46
N THR A 59 0.60 6.35 -3.84
CA THR A 59 1.58 5.75 -2.93
C THR A 59 2.50 6.80 -2.32
N LEU A 60 3.06 7.71 -3.15
CA LEU A 60 3.91 8.80 -2.66
C LEU A 60 3.16 9.76 -1.74
N LYS A 61 1.92 10.14 -2.09
CA LYS A 61 1.08 10.99 -1.23
C LYS A 61 0.73 10.31 0.10
N ALA A 62 0.49 9.01 0.11
CA ALA A 62 0.25 8.26 1.35
C ALA A 62 1.52 8.22 2.21
N ALA A 63 2.70 8.03 1.59
CA ALA A 63 4.00 8.09 2.25
C ALA A 63 4.23 9.48 2.89
N GLN A 64 4.01 10.56 2.16
CA GLN A 64 4.10 11.93 2.67
C GLN A 64 3.12 12.15 3.83
N SER A 65 1.86 11.75 3.67
CA SER A 65 0.85 11.88 4.74
C SER A 65 1.26 11.15 6.01
N PHE A 66 1.89 9.98 5.89
CA PHE A 66 2.46 9.25 7.02
C PHE A 66 3.55 10.07 7.72
N VAL A 67 4.55 10.57 6.97
CA VAL A 67 5.66 11.35 7.51
C VAL A 67 5.16 12.59 8.25
N TRP A 68 4.19 13.30 7.67
CA TRP A 68 3.62 14.51 8.31
C TRP A 68 2.84 14.21 9.60
N LYS A 69 2.34 12.99 9.77
CA LYS A 69 1.70 12.53 11.03
C LYS A 69 2.71 12.08 12.10
N LEU A 70 3.96 11.79 11.74
CA LEU A 70 4.97 11.39 12.72
C LEU A 70 5.18 12.50 13.76
N GLY A 71 5.30 12.12 15.04
CA GLY A 71 5.59 13.02 16.14
C GLY A 71 7.08 13.43 16.24
N ILE A 72 7.77 13.63 15.11
CA ILE A 72 9.18 14.00 15.03
C ILE A 72 9.37 15.48 14.67
N ASP A 73 10.60 15.95 14.75
CA ASP A 73 10.97 17.32 14.41
C ASP A 73 10.57 17.73 13.00
N LEU A 74 10.14 18.98 12.81
CA LEU A 74 9.68 19.50 11.53
C LEU A 74 10.76 19.42 10.45
N LYS A 75 12.00 19.74 10.79
CA LYS A 75 13.11 19.70 9.83
C LYS A 75 13.35 18.28 9.32
N VAL A 76 13.28 17.28 10.22
CA VAL A 76 13.39 15.87 9.86
C VAL A 76 12.26 15.45 8.92
N LYS A 77 11.03 15.90 9.16
CA LYS A 77 9.90 15.64 8.25
C LYS A 77 10.14 16.21 6.85
N GLU A 78 10.63 17.45 6.77
CA GLU A 78 10.95 18.10 5.49
C GLU A 78 12.05 17.36 4.74
N ASP A 79 13.08 16.87 5.43
CA ASP A 79 14.17 16.12 4.83
C ASP A 79 13.68 14.75 4.30
N ILE A 80 12.85 14.03 5.06
CA ILE A 80 12.22 12.77 4.60
C ILE A 80 11.29 13.03 3.40
N ASP A 81 10.48 14.07 3.45
CA ASP A 81 9.57 14.43 2.36
C ASP A 81 10.33 14.77 1.07
N ALA A 82 11.44 15.49 1.19
CA ALA A 82 12.33 15.77 0.07
C ALA A 82 12.94 14.51 -0.52
N GLU A 83 13.33 13.54 0.30
CA GLU A 83 13.83 12.24 -0.16
C GLU A 83 12.74 11.45 -0.89
N ILE A 84 11.52 11.35 -0.32
CA ILE A 84 10.37 10.68 -0.96
C ILE A 84 10.09 11.28 -2.35
N ASN A 85 10.16 12.60 -2.48
CA ASN A 85 9.92 13.30 -3.76
C ASN A 85 11.00 13.01 -4.82
N GLN A 86 12.21 12.63 -4.42
CA GLN A 86 13.32 12.35 -5.32
C GLN A 86 13.44 10.86 -5.69
N GLN A 87 12.84 9.98 -4.90
CA GLN A 87 12.94 8.55 -5.14
C GLN A 87 12.14 8.13 -6.38
N SER A 88 12.80 7.45 -7.31
CA SER A 88 12.10 6.59 -8.25
C SER A 88 11.67 5.33 -7.49
N GLY A 89 10.38 5.02 -7.53
CA GLY A 89 9.79 3.95 -6.71
C GLY A 89 10.63 2.65 -6.68
N ASN A 90 10.87 2.11 -5.49
CA ASN A 90 11.61 0.88 -5.19
C ASN A 90 13.15 0.90 -5.35
N GLU A 91 13.81 2.03 -5.45
CA GLU A 91 15.29 2.07 -5.53
C GLU A 91 15.93 1.46 -4.27
N ASN A 92 15.41 1.77 -3.11
CA ASN A 92 15.95 1.32 -1.81
C ASN A 92 15.32 0.02 -1.29
N GLY A 93 14.53 -0.68 -2.10
CA GLY A 93 13.89 -1.94 -1.70
C GLY A 93 12.63 -1.77 -0.85
N TYR A 94 12.45 -0.69 -0.11
CA TYR A 94 11.24 -0.30 0.63
C TYR A 94 10.61 0.94 0.00
N ASP A 95 9.31 1.16 0.23
CA ASP A 95 8.65 2.38 -0.24
C ASP A 95 9.15 3.62 0.49
N ILE A 96 9.55 3.47 1.75
CA ILE A 96 10.29 4.49 2.50
C ILE A 96 11.39 3.79 3.29
N ARG A 97 12.61 4.34 3.24
CA ARG A 97 13.71 4.00 4.14
C ARG A 97 14.34 5.30 4.63
N TRP A 98 14.41 5.46 5.93
CA TRP A 98 15.03 6.60 6.57
C TRP A 98 16.11 6.16 7.56
N ASP A 99 17.32 6.67 7.40
CA ASP A 99 18.52 6.33 8.14
C ASP A 99 19.09 7.56 8.85
N ALA A 100 18.42 8.07 9.87
CA ALA A 100 19.02 9.08 10.75
C ALA A 100 19.47 8.45 12.08
N ASP A 101 20.48 9.03 12.72
CA ASP A 101 21.06 8.46 13.95
C ASP A 101 20.04 8.30 15.07
N ASP A 102 19.12 9.24 15.20
CA ASP A 102 18.13 9.27 16.28
C ASP A 102 16.84 8.48 15.97
N PHE A 103 16.51 8.31 14.68
CA PHE A 103 15.26 7.69 14.28
C PHE A 103 15.39 7.01 12.92
N LYS A 104 15.50 5.68 12.93
CA LYS A 104 15.57 4.86 11.71
C LYS A 104 14.28 4.11 11.50
N PHE A 105 13.72 4.18 10.30
CA PHE A 105 12.54 3.38 9.98
C PHE A 105 12.51 2.90 8.53
N ILE A 106 11.79 1.81 8.30
CA ILE A 106 11.42 1.28 7.00
C ILE A 106 9.90 1.17 6.91
N ALA A 107 9.35 1.44 5.75
CA ALA A 107 7.91 1.35 5.55
C ALA A 107 7.54 0.80 4.17
N GLU A 108 6.39 0.12 4.14
CA GLU A 108 5.69 -0.33 2.94
C GLU A 108 4.32 0.35 2.88
N VAL A 109 3.96 0.84 1.71
CA VAL A 109 2.70 1.55 1.48
C VAL A 109 1.74 0.70 0.65
N LYS A 110 0.51 0.56 1.09
CA LYS A 110 -0.55 -0.17 0.40
C LYS A 110 -1.76 0.72 0.14
N CYS A 111 -1.98 1.00 -1.12
CA CYS A 111 -3.15 1.73 -1.60
C CYS A 111 -4.27 0.78 -2.08
N ASN A 112 -4.28 -0.46 -1.57
CA ASN A 112 -5.28 -1.46 -1.91
C ASN A 112 -6.63 -1.12 -1.27
N ILE A 113 -7.66 -1.10 -2.09
CA ILE A 113 -9.05 -1.00 -1.64
C ILE A 113 -9.57 -2.41 -1.39
N PRO A 114 -10.21 -2.70 -0.23
CA PRO A 114 -10.81 -4.02 0.02
C PRO A 114 -11.75 -4.44 -1.10
N ALA A 115 -11.57 -5.66 -1.64
CA ALA A 115 -12.25 -6.08 -2.88
C ALA A 115 -13.68 -6.58 -2.64
N ASP A 116 -13.91 -7.29 -1.52
CA ASP A 116 -15.19 -7.93 -1.20
C ASP A 116 -15.75 -7.40 0.14
N GLY A 117 -16.11 -6.12 0.11
CA GLY A 117 -16.75 -5.47 1.24
C GLY A 117 -15.78 -5.14 2.37
N ASP A 118 -15.31 -6.09 3.14
CA ASP A 118 -14.54 -5.88 4.38
C ASP A 118 -13.23 -6.69 4.46
N LYS A 119 -12.75 -7.21 3.32
CA LYS A 119 -11.52 -8.04 3.25
C LYS A 119 -10.71 -7.71 2.02
N PHE A 120 -9.40 -7.88 2.14
CA PHE A 120 -8.52 -7.88 0.97
C PHE A 120 -8.73 -9.14 0.13
N GLY A 121 -8.75 -8.99 -1.18
CA GLY A 121 -8.80 -10.11 -2.11
C GLY A 121 -7.53 -10.98 -2.06
N PRO A 122 -7.57 -12.24 -2.54
CA PRO A 122 -6.44 -13.17 -2.43
C PRO A 122 -5.11 -12.66 -2.98
N GLU A 123 -5.10 -11.97 -4.13
CA GLU A 123 -3.87 -11.41 -4.71
C GLU A 123 -3.37 -10.18 -3.94
N GLN A 124 -4.29 -9.38 -3.38
CA GLN A 124 -3.92 -8.27 -2.50
C GLN A 124 -3.27 -8.79 -1.23
N LEU A 125 -3.87 -9.79 -0.56
CA LEU A 125 -3.33 -10.45 0.62
C LEU A 125 -1.93 -10.99 0.36
N LYS A 126 -1.70 -11.64 -0.77
CA LYS A 126 -0.39 -12.18 -1.15
C LYS A 126 0.69 -11.10 -1.19
N GLY A 127 0.38 -9.94 -1.78
CA GLY A 127 1.26 -8.78 -1.79
C GLY A 127 1.52 -8.21 -0.39
N ILE A 128 0.45 -8.01 0.39
CA ILE A 128 0.52 -7.49 1.77
C ILE A 128 1.37 -8.40 2.66
N TYR A 129 1.15 -9.70 2.59
CA TYR A 129 1.90 -10.67 3.38
C TYR A 129 3.39 -10.69 3.03
N LYS A 130 3.71 -10.63 1.72
CA LYS A 130 5.10 -10.54 1.26
C LYS A 130 5.80 -9.34 1.89
N ASP A 131 5.12 -8.20 1.95
CA ASP A 131 5.73 -6.99 2.47
C ASP A 131 5.84 -6.99 4.00
N ILE A 132 4.85 -7.54 4.71
CA ILE A 132 4.94 -7.78 6.17
C ILE A 132 6.16 -8.65 6.50
N VAL A 133 6.35 -9.74 5.76
CA VAL A 133 7.54 -10.60 5.97
C VAL A 133 8.81 -9.86 5.59
N SER A 134 8.81 -9.06 4.52
CA SER A 134 9.97 -8.27 4.13
C SER A 134 10.34 -7.21 5.15
N LEU A 135 9.37 -6.59 5.82
CA LEU A 135 9.62 -5.69 6.95
C LEU A 135 10.26 -6.41 8.13
N SER A 136 9.95 -7.69 8.36
CA SER A 136 10.52 -8.48 9.44
C SER A 136 11.89 -9.10 9.10
N LYS A 137 12.07 -9.58 7.87
CA LYS A 137 13.24 -10.41 7.48
C LYS A 137 14.21 -9.71 6.54
N GLY A 138 13.84 -8.54 6.03
CA GLY A 138 14.64 -7.79 5.08
C GLY A 138 14.27 -8.06 3.62
N LYS A 139 14.82 -7.25 2.75
CA LYS A 139 14.74 -7.35 1.29
C LYS A 139 16.14 -7.46 0.71
N SER A 140 16.35 -8.36 -0.24
CA SER A 140 17.63 -8.53 -0.93
C SER A 140 18.12 -7.28 -1.64
N LYS A 141 17.21 -6.40 -2.06
CA LYS A 141 17.53 -5.12 -2.70
C LYS A 141 17.90 -4.00 -1.72
N ALA A 142 17.60 -4.17 -0.43
CA ALA A 142 17.90 -3.18 0.60
C ALA A 142 19.29 -3.45 1.20
N GLU A 143 20.34 -3.25 0.40
CA GLU A 143 21.71 -3.50 0.83
C GLU A 143 22.05 -2.69 2.10
N GLY A 144 22.71 -3.34 3.06
CA GLY A 144 23.12 -2.73 4.33
C GLY A 144 21.97 -2.41 5.29
N CYS A 145 20.73 -2.80 4.98
CA CYS A 145 19.57 -2.61 5.84
C CYS A 145 19.28 -3.90 6.62
N ASN A 146 19.62 -3.92 7.92
CA ASN A 146 19.16 -4.97 8.83
C ASN A 146 17.83 -4.49 9.46
N PRO A 147 16.67 -5.14 9.21
CA PRO A 147 15.37 -4.70 9.72
C PRO A 147 15.31 -4.55 11.24
N ASP A 148 16.14 -5.25 12.00
CA ASP A 148 16.15 -5.18 13.46
C ASP A 148 16.67 -3.83 13.99
N ASP A 149 17.35 -3.05 13.15
CA ASP A 149 17.82 -1.71 13.48
C ASP A 149 16.78 -0.61 13.25
N TYR A 150 15.62 -0.96 12.65
CA TYR A 150 14.60 -0.01 12.19
C TYR A 150 13.26 -0.21 12.87
N TYR A 151 12.53 0.87 13.07
CA TYR A 151 11.09 0.81 13.27
C TYR A 151 10.40 0.43 11.95
N LYS A 152 9.36 -0.39 12.01
CA LYS A 152 8.74 -1.03 10.84
C LYS A 152 7.28 -0.59 10.71
N PHE A 153 6.94 -0.04 9.55
CA PHE A 153 5.58 0.46 9.32
C PHE A 153 4.96 -0.18 8.06
N MET A 154 3.71 -0.64 8.22
CA MET A 154 2.85 -1.05 7.13
C MET A 154 1.74 -0.01 7.00
N ILE A 155 1.81 0.82 5.97
CA ILE A 155 0.96 1.99 5.79
C ILE A 155 -0.16 1.63 4.83
N PHE A 156 -1.41 1.84 5.26
CA PHE A 156 -2.60 1.68 4.43
C PHE A 156 -3.26 3.04 4.16
N LEU A 157 -3.73 3.21 2.92
CA LEU A 157 -4.58 4.35 2.59
C LEU A 157 -5.94 4.19 3.25
N ASN A 158 -6.43 5.26 3.91
CA ASN A 158 -7.78 5.29 4.44
C ASN A 158 -8.81 5.24 3.31
N CYS A 159 -9.66 4.24 3.35
CA CYS A 159 -10.78 4.06 2.44
C CYS A 159 -11.91 3.31 3.18
N ASP A 160 -13.06 3.21 2.53
CA ASP A 160 -14.19 2.47 3.10
C ASP A 160 -13.77 1.05 3.52
N LYS A 161 -14.13 0.66 4.73
CA LYS A 161 -13.89 -0.67 5.35
C LYS A 161 -12.44 -1.08 5.55
N ILE A 162 -11.48 -0.17 5.43
CA ILE A 162 -10.06 -0.50 5.58
C ILE A 162 -9.76 -1.08 6.97
N ASN A 163 -10.36 -0.55 8.03
CA ASN A 163 -10.15 -1.04 9.40
C ASN A 163 -10.66 -2.47 9.56
N SER A 164 -11.83 -2.81 9.03
CA SER A 164 -12.35 -4.19 9.03
C SER A 164 -11.44 -5.15 8.25
N ALA A 165 -10.88 -4.70 7.13
CA ALA A 165 -9.94 -5.51 6.35
C ALA A 165 -8.61 -5.72 7.09
N ILE A 166 -8.13 -4.73 7.84
CA ILE A 166 -6.94 -4.82 8.71
C ILE A 166 -7.21 -5.79 9.88
N ASP A 167 -8.37 -5.73 10.51
CA ASP A 167 -8.75 -6.66 11.58
C ASP A 167 -8.81 -8.10 11.07
N ALA A 168 -9.39 -8.31 9.88
CA ALA A 168 -9.41 -9.62 9.22
C ALA A 168 -7.99 -10.11 8.85
N LEU A 169 -7.08 -9.21 8.44
CA LEU A 169 -5.68 -9.50 8.16
C LEU A 169 -4.94 -9.96 9.42
N LYS A 170 -5.10 -9.24 10.53
CA LYS A 170 -4.47 -9.56 11.82
C LYS A 170 -5.03 -10.84 12.42
N GLY A 171 -6.34 -11.04 12.31
CA GLY A 171 -7.04 -12.21 12.88
C GLY A 171 -6.71 -13.55 12.23
N LYS A 172 -6.02 -13.54 11.07
CA LYS A 172 -5.75 -14.77 10.32
C LYS A 172 -4.27 -14.89 9.95
N THR A 173 -3.52 -15.62 10.76
CA THR A 173 -2.14 -16.00 10.43
C THR A 173 -2.11 -16.84 9.14
N PRO A 174 -1.34 -16.44 8.14
CA PRO A 174 -1.17 -17.25 6.93
C PRO A 174 -0.36 -18.52 7.20
N LYS A 175 -0.51 -19.52 6.33
CA LYS A 175 0.32 -20.73 6.36
C LYS A 175 1.55 -20.57 5.47
N SER A 176 2.67 -21.16 5.84
CA SER A 176 3.95 -21.06 5.15
C SER A 176 3.89 -21.48 3.67
N ASN A 177 3.10 -22.51 3.34
CA ASN A 177 2.94 -22.98 1.97
C ASN A 177 2.14 -22.05 1.05
N ASN A 178 1.45 -21.05 1.62
CA ASN A 178 0.72 -20.04 0.83
C ASN A 178 1.62 -18.90 0.35
N TYR A 179 2.88 -18.84 0.82
CA TYR A 179 3.80 -17.72 0.58
C TYR A 179 5.16 -18.24 0.19
N ASN A 180 5.32 -18.65 -1.07
CA ASN A 180 6.64 -18.78 -1.68
C ASN A 180 7.24 -17.37 -1.84
N ILE A 181 7.78 -16.85 -0.75
CA ILE A 181 8.78 -15.79 -0.84
C ILE A 181 9.99 -16.50 -1.41
N LYS A 182 10.38 -16.14 -2.63
CA LYS A 182 11.28 -16.91 -3.50
C LYS A 182 12.58 -17.36 -2.84
N ASP A 183 12.99 -16.75 -1.73
CA ASP A 183 14.32 -16.95 -1.14
C ASP A 183 14.30 -17.37 0.34
N THR A 184 13.16 -17.41 1.01
CA THR A 184 13.08 -17.82 2.42
C THR A 184 11.88 -18.73 2.66
N LYS A 185 12.15 -20.03 2.85
CA LYS A 185 11.12 -20.97 3.35
C LYS A 185 10.92 -20.73 4.84
N LEU A 186 9.99 -19.84 5.20
CA LEU A 186 9.61 -19.65 6.59
C LEU A 186 8.73 -20.81 7.07
N SER A 187 8.98 -21.28 8.27
CA SER A 187 8.12 -22.22 8.98
C SER A 187 6.83 -21.52 9.44
N ASP A 188 5.80 -22.31 9.72
CA ASP A 188 4.55 -21.79 10.28
C ASP A 188 4.76 -21.07 11.63
N ASN A 189 5.74 -21.53 12.43
CA ASN A 189 6.09 -20.87 13.69
C ASN A 189 6.72 -19.48 13.49
N GLU A 190 7.60 -19.34 12.51
CA GLU A 190 8.20 -18.01 12.18
C GLU A 190 7.13 -17.04 11.66
N ILE A 191 6.23 -17.51 10.80
CA ILE A 191 5.11 -16.70 10.32
C ILE A 191 4.21 -16.30 11.48
N LYS A 192 3.89 -17.22 12.37
CA LYS A 192 3.09 -16.94 13.57
C LYS A 192 3.75 -15.89 14.47
N ALA A 193 5.07 -15.96 14.65
CA ALA A 193 5.83 -14.96 15.40
C ALA A 193 5.74 -13.57 14.73
N ILE A 194 5.95 -13.47 13.42
CA ILE A 194 5.81 -12.22 12.67
C ILE A 194 4.40 -11.64 12.83
N TRP A 195 3.36 -12.47 12.70
CA TRP A 195 1.96 -12.03 12.85
C TRP A 195 1.63 -11.60 14.29
N GLY A 196 2.24 -12.23 15.28
CA GLY A 196 2.12 -11.86 16.70
C GLY A 196 2.69 -10.46 16.99
N ASN A 197 3.58 -9.96 16.13
CA ASN A 197 4.20 -8.64 16.24
C ASN A 197 3.47 -7.54 15.46
N LEU A 198 2.35 -7.85 14.78
CA LEU A 198 1.52 -6.85 14.10
C LEU A 198 0.70 -6.05 15.10
N GLU A 199 0.87 -4.74 15.11
CA GLU A 199 0.15 -3.83 16.00
C GLU A 199 -0.46 -2.67 15.22
N VAL A 200 -1.70 -2.28 15.52
CA VAL A 200 -2.26 -1.04 15.00
C VAL A 200 -1.70 0.10 15.82
N TRP A 201 -1.02 1.03 15.17
CA TRP A 201 -0.34 2.11 15.85
C TRP A 201 -1.29 3.24 16.23
N ASP A 202 -1.17 3.71 17.46
CA ASP A 202 -1.91 4.84 18.02
C ASP A 202 -1.23 6.22 17.80
N TRP A 203 -0.17 6.24 16.98
CA TRP A 203 0.66 7.42 16.67
C TRP A 203 1.52 7.94 17.83
N ASN A 204 1.69 7.17 18.90
CA ASN A 204 2.60 7.51 20.00
C ASN A 204 4.03 7.05 19.70
N ILE A 205 4.89 7.98 19.26
CA ILE A 205 6.28 7.67 18.88
C ILE A 205 7.14 7.18 20.06
N GLN A 206 6.79 7.56 21.30
CA GLN A 206 7.54 7.17 22.49
C GLN A 206 7.32 5.69 22.87
N GLN A 207 6.31 5.04 22.28
CA GLN A 207 5.98 3.64 22.53
C GLN A 207 6.42 2.72 21.39
N LEU A 208 7.23 3.22 20.45
CA LEU A 208 7.71 2.39 19.34
C LEU A 208 8.71 1.35 19.82
N ASP A 209 8.52 0.12 19.34
CA ASP A 209 9.36 -1.05 19.59
C ASP A 209 9.83 -1.60 18.23
N ARG A 210 11.13 -1.86 18.09
CA ARG A 210 11.71 -2.38 16.84
C ARG A 210 11.32 -3.82 16.55
N ASP A 211 10.84 -4.58 17.52
CA ASP A 211 10.33 -5.93 17.32
C ASP A 211 8.93 -5.95 16.69
N LYS A 212 8.22 -4.82 16.73
CA LYS A 212 6.87 -4.68 16.19
C LYS A 212 6.86 -4.25 14.74
N ILE A 213 5.77 -4.58 14.05
CA ILE A 213 5.40 -4.02 12.76
C ILE A 213 4.10 -3.24 12.97
N TYR A 214 4.18 -1.93 12.83
CA TYR A 214 3.07 -1.03 13.10
C TYR A 214 2.22 -0.84 11.85
N ILE A 215 0.93 -1.12 11.98
CA ILE A 215 -0.06 -0.87 10.95
C ILE A 215 -0.60 0.54 11.13
N CYS A 216 -0.46 1.37 10.10
CA CYS A 216 -0.87 2.76 10.07
C CYS A 216 -1.94 2.98 9.01
N VAL A 217 -2.94 3.79 9.31
CA VAL A 217 -3.94 4.24 8.33
C VAL A 217 -3.81 5.75 8.14
N VAL A 218 -3.65 6.16 6.88
CA VAL A 218 -3.42 7.57 6.52
C VAL A 218 -4.46 8.08 5.53
N ASP A 219 -4.84 9.34 5.70
CA ASP A 219 -5.63 10.10 4.73
C ASP A 219 -4.70 10.85 3.80
N ILE A 220 -4.98 10.84 2.50
CA ILE A 220 -4.29 11.72 1.57
C ILE A 220 -4.92 13.11 1.66
N GLN A 221 -4.12 14.08 2.08
CA GLN A 221 -4.51 15.48 1.99
C GLN A 221 -4.44 15.94 0.53
N LYS A 222 -5.47 16.69 0.11
CA LYS A 222 -5.52 17.28 -1.24
C LYS A 222 -4.56 18.45 -1.36
#